data_59e2cca205281e9f29ce124377e3b5ee
#
_entry.id   59e2cca205281e9f29ce124377e3b5ee
#
_cell.length_a   1.000
_cell.length_b   1.000
_cell.length_c   1.000
_cell.angle_alpha   90.00
_cell.angle_beta   90.00
_cell.angle_gamma   90.00
#
_symmetry.space_group_name_H-M   'P 1'
#
loop_
_entity.id
_entity.type
_entity.pdbx_description
1 polymer ?
#
loop_
_entity_poly.entity_id
_entity_poly.type
_entity_poly.pdbx_seq_one_letter_code
_entity_poly.pdbx_strand_id
1 'polypeptide(L)'
;MILVPEALRAWHAGAGQWGGATDINSRSIGIELANRGTHPFAHRQMLALERLLEDVMTRWSIRPERVIGHSDMAPDRKADPGPCFDWRRLARAGLSVWPEPREGDPGRFGTSLAAFGFDPALSHDLLLRAFRLRFRPRAEGPLTRLEAGMAEDLALRFPVDRNATGF
;
A
#
# COMPACT_ATOMS: atom_id res chain seq x y z
N MET A 1 -10.45 -15.36 -11.97
CA MET A 1 -9.86 -16.73 -12.12
C MET A 1 -8.96 -16.94 -10.91
N ILE A 2 -9.11 -18.03 -10.19
CA ILE A 2 -8.22 -18.43 -9.10
C ILE A 2 -7.05 -19.19 -9.71
N LEU A 3 -5.82 -18.72 -9.52
CA LEU A 3 -4.59 -19.38 -10.00
C LEU A 3 -4.05 -20.38 -8.98
N VAL A 4 -4.09 -19.98 -7.68
CA VAL A 4 -3.68 -20.79 -6.53
C VAL A 4 -4.75 -20.63 -5.47
N PRO A 5 -5.23 -21.70 -4.81
CA PRO A 5 -6.16 -21.59 -3.67
C PRO A 5 -5.59 -20.69 -2.57
N GLU A 6 -6.42 -19.82 -1.98
CA GLU A 6 -6.02 -18.84 -0.96
C GLU A 6 -5.30 -19.47 0.27
N ALA A 7 -5.61 -20.73 0.58
CA ALA A 7 -4.96 -21.47 1.68
C ALA A 7 -3.56 -22.00 1.34
N LEU A 8 -3.12 -21.87 0.10
CA LEU A 8 -1.81 -22.34 -0.36
C LEU A 8 -0.88 -21.17 -0.68
N ARG A 9 0.40 -21.37 -0.38
CA ARG A 9 1.44 -20.38 -0.71
C ARG A 9 1.58 -20.22 -2.23
N ALA A 10 1.58 -18.97 -2.70
CA ALA A 10 1.91 -18.60 -4.07
C ALA A 10 3.18 -17.72 -4.11
N TRP A 11 3.91 -17.78 -5.24
CA TRP A 11 5.07 -16.93 -5.52
C TRP A 11 4.62 -15.71 -6.33
N HIS A 12 4.12 -14.66 -5.68
CA HIS A 12 3.52 -13.49 -6.33
C HIS A 12 4.17 -12.16 -5.93
N ALA A 13 4.75 -12.07 -4.72
CA ALA A 13 5.30 -10.83 -4.19
C ALA A 13 6.81 -10.68 -4.44
N GLY A 14 7.56 -11.78 -4.37
CA GLY A 14 9.03 -11.76 -4.40
C GLY A 14 9.61 -11.19 -3.09
N ALA A 15 10.89 -10.76 -3.13
CA ALA A 15 11.53 -10.12 -2.00
C ALA A 15 10.94 -8.74 -1.73
N GLY A 16 10.75 -8.38 -0.47
CA GLY A 16 10.23 -7.09 -0.01
C GLY A 16 9.84 -7.15 1.45
N GLN A 17 9.39 -6.01 1.98
CA GLN A 17 9.02 -5.88 3.38
C GLN A 17 7.80 -4.97 3.53
N TRP A 18 6.92 -5.33 4.47
CA TRP A 18 5.83 -4.46 4.91
C TRP A 18 5.53 -4.72 6.39
N GLY A 19 5.50 -3.65 7.21
CA GLY A 19 5.23 -3.74 8.64
C GLY A 19 6.17 -4.72 9.37
N GLY A 20 7.47 -4.73 9.03
CA GLY A 20 8.46 -5.64 9.60
C GLY A 20 8.43 -7.09 9.06
N ALA A 21 7.39 -7.46 8.29
CA ALA A 21 7.32 -8.79 7.69
C ALA A 21 8.11 -8.85 6.38
N THR A 22 9.01 -9.83 6.22
CA THR A 22 9.87 -10.02 5.04
C THR A 22 9.43 -11.16 4.13
N ASP A 23 8.77 -12.20 4.66
CA ASP A 23 8.20 -13.30 3.86
C ASP A 23 6.77 -12.98 3.43
N ILE A 24 6.64 -12.03 2.50
CA ILE A 24 5.34 -11.55 2.02
C ILE A 24 4.57 -12.67 1.30
N ASN A 25 5.24 -13.53 0.53
CA ASN A 25 4.58 -14.64 -0.19
C ASN A 25 3.82 -15.60 0.74
N SER A 26 4.31 -15.84 1.95
CA SER A 26 3.66 -16.75 2.91
C SER A 26 2.59 -16.06 3.76
N ARG A 27 2.48 -14.73 3.68
CA ARG A 27 1.64 -13.90 4.55
C ARG A 27 0.64 -13.04 3.81
N SER A 28 0.48 -13.24 2.49
CA SER A 28 -0.40 -12.42 1.69
C SER A 28 -1.09 -13.21 0.58
N ILE A 29 -2.18 -12.66 0.11
CA ILE A 29 -2.91 -13.11 -1.08
C ILE A 29 -2.61 -12.11 -2.19
N GLY A 30 -2.09 -12.60 -3.34
CA GLY A 30 -1.79 -11.78 -4.50
C GLY A 30 -2.99 -11.65 -5.43
N ILE A 31 -3.27 -10.43 -5.89
CA ILE A 31 -4.30 -10.14 -6.88
C ILE A 31 -3.64 -9.49 -8.10
N GLU A 32 -3.71 -10.17 -9.23
CA GLU A 32 -3.17 -9.67 -10.50
C GLU A 32 -4.24 -8.91 -11.30
N LEU A 33 -3.90 -7.69 -11.72
CA LEU A 33 -4.76 -6.81 -12.51
C LEU A 33 -4.13 -6.51 -13.86
N ALA A 34 -4.80 -6.88 -14.96
CA ALA A 34 -4.33 -6.60 -16.30
C ALA A 34 -4.47 -5.10 -16.63
N ASN A 35 -3.36 -4.37 -16.59
CA ASN A 35 -3.23 -2.97 -16.99
C ASN A 35 -1.77 -2.68 -17.37
N ARG A 36 -1.55 -1.80 -18.35
CA ARG A 36 -0.20 -1.39 -18.77
C ARG A 36 0.45 -0.36 -17.84
N GLY A 37 -0.27 0.13 -16.81
CA GLY A 37 0.20 1.16 -15.88
C GLY A 37 0.17 2.60 -16.43
N THR A 38 -0.15 2.79 -17.70
CA THR A 38 -0.11 4.09 -18.40
C THR A 38 -1.48 4.76 -18.53
N HIS A 39 -2.55 4.08 -18.14
CA HIS A 39 -3.92 4.59 -18.19
C HIS A 39 -4.73 4.13 -16.97
N PRO A 40 -5.85 4.78 -16.65
CA PRO A 40 -6.74 4.35 -15.57
C PRO A 40 -7.25 2.92 -15.77
N PHE A 41 -7.49 2.23 -14.68
CA PHE A 41 -8.08 0.89 -14.67
C PHE A 41 -9.56 0.96 -15.09
N ALA A 42 -10.02 0.00 -15.90
CA ALA A 42 -11.38 -0.03 -16.37
C ALA A 42 -12.38 -0.11 -15.19
N HIS A 43 -13.49 0.65 -15.28
CA HIS A 43 -14.50 0.70 -14.21
C HIS A 43 -14.98 -0.70 -13.79
N ARG A 44 -15.28 -1.58 -14.76
CA ARG A 44 -15.71 -2.97 -14.49
C ARG A 44 -14.64 -3.79 -13.77
N GLN A 45 -13.36 -3.54 -14.07
CA GLN A 45 -12.24 -4.20 -13.38
C GLN A 45 -12.14 -3.74 -11.93
N MET A 46 -12.28 -2.43 -11.68
CA MET A 46 -12.30 -1.89 -10.32
C MET A 46 -13.49 -2.41 -9.51
N LEU A 47 -14.69 -2.51 -10.09
CA LEU A 47 -15.85 -3.12 -9.43
C LEU A 47 -15.63 -4.60 -9.07
N ALA A 48 -14.97 -5.36 -9.96
CA ALA A 48 -14.64 -6.76 -9.67
C ALA A 48 -13.59 -6.87 -8.56
N LEU A 49 -12.60 -5.97 -8.55
CA LEU A 49 -11.59 -5.89 -7.50
C LEU A 49 -12.21 -5.54 -6.14
N GLU A 50 -13.12 -4.57 -6.08
CA GLU A 50 -13.80 -4.18 -4.84
C GLU A 50 -14.53 -5.36 -4.22
N ARG A 51 -15.34 -6.08 -4.99
CA ARG A 51 -16.04 -7.28 -4.51
C ARG A 51 -15.08 -8.37 -4.03
N LEU A 52 -14.01 -8.61 -4.79
CA LEU A 52 -13.01 -9.61 -4.41
C LEU A 52 -12.29 -9.22 -3.11
N LEU A 53 -11.94 -7.94 -2.94
CA LEU A 53 -11.32 -7.43 -1.71
C LEU A 53 -12.27 -7.56 -0.52
N GLU A 54 -13.54 -7.17 -0.64
CA GLU A 54 -14.56 -7.37 0.41
C GLU A 54 -14.61 -8.81 0.87
N ASP A 55 -14.68 -9.76 -0.07
CA ASP A 55 -14.74 -11.19 0.21
C ASP A 55 -13.46 -11.71 0.90
N VAL A 56 -12.28 -11.36 0.36
CA VAL A 56 -10.98 -11.82 0.89
C VAL A 56 -10.70 -11.19 2.25
N MET A 57 -10.91 -9.89 2.40
CA MET A 57 -10.69 -9.18 3.66
C MET A 57 -11.59 -9.72 4.77
N THR A 58 -12.84 -10.04 4.45
CA THR A 58 -13.78 -10.65 5.41
C THR A 58 -13.33 -12.05 5.82
N ARG A 59 -12.98 -12.93 4.87
CA ARG A 59 -12.56 -14.31 5.16
C ARG A 59 -11.29 -14.38 6.01
N TRP A 60 -10.33 -13.50 5.74
CA TRP A 60 -9.01 -13.53 6.36
C TRP A 60 -8.80 -12.44 7.41
N SER A 61 -9.86 -11.69 7.76
CA SER A 61 -9.80 -10.58 8.72
C SER A 61 -8.70 -9.56 8.39
N ILE A 62 -8.51 -9.26 7.08
CA ILE A 62 -7.50 -8.32 6.60
C ILE A 62 -7.99 -6.89 6.81
N ARG A 63 -7.20 -6.08 7.50
CA ARG A 63 -7.52 -4.67 7.73
C ARG A 63 -7.17 -3.82 6.48
N PRO A 64 -7.88 -2.69 6.25
CA PRO A 64 -7.68 -1.84 5.07
C PRO A 64 -6.23 -1.34 4.88
N GLU A 65 -5.49 -1.07 5.94
CA GLU A 65 -4.09 -0.64 5.89
C GLU A 65 -3.13 -1.76 5.44
N ARG A 66 -3.60 -3.01 5.38
CA ARG A 66 -2.84 -4.16 4.87
C ARG A 66 -3.13 -4.48 3.41
N VAL A 67 -3.98 -3.70 2.74
CA VAL A 67 -4.16 -3.75 1.29
C VAL A 67 -3.11 -2.84 0.65
N ILE A 68 -2.09 -3.45 0.08
CA ILE A 68 -0.88 -2.78 -0.42
C ILE A 68 -0.59 -3.15 -1.87
N GLY A 69 0.22 -2.33 -2.55
CA GLY A 69 0.79 -2.64 -3.86
C GLY A 69 2.22 -3.17 -3.75
N HIS A 70 2.74 -3.73 -4.82
CA HIS A 70 4.17 -4.09 -4.89
C HIS A 70 5.09 -2.88 -4.66
N SER A 71 4.70 -1.70 -5.15
CA SER A 71 5.44 -0.45 -4.92
C SER A 71 5.48 0.00 -3.46
N ASP A 72 4.60 -0.50 -2.60
CA ASP A 72 4.64 -0.20 -1.17
C ASP A 72 5.68 -1.08 -0.44
N MET A 73 5.78 -2.37 -0.82
CA MET A 73 6.62 -3.35 -0.13
C MET A 73 7.98 -3.60 -0.77
N ALA A 74 8.20 -3.15 -2.01
CA ALA A 74 9.45 -3.33 -2.75
C ALA A 74 9.68 -2.17 -3.75
N PRO A 75 9.70 -0.89 -3.29
CA PRO A 75 9.75 0.28 -4.17
C PRO A 75 11.06 0.45 -4.93
N ASP A 76 12.10 -0.28 -4.55
CA ASP A 76 13.41 -0.33 -5.23
C ASP A 76 13.34 -1.06 -6.58
N ARG A 77 12.43 -2.02 -6.72
CA ARG A 77 12.32 -2.90 -7.90
C ARG A 77 10.93 -2.94 -8.54
N LYS A 78 9.90 -2.39 -7.90
CA LYS A 78 8.50 -2.47 -8.34
C LYS A 78 7.83 -1.10 -8.33
N ALA A 79 6.96 -0.88 -9.31
CA ALA A 79 6.16 0.35 -9.43
C ALA A 79 4.65 0.07 -9.57
N ASP A 80 4.25 -1.19 -9.67
CA ASP A 80 2.85 -1.56 -9.80
C ASP A 80 2.11 -1.47 -8.45
N PRO A 81 0.81 -1.13 -8.47
CA PRO A 81 -0.09 -0.99 -9.61
C PRO A 81 0.07 0.31 -10.42
N GLY A 82 0.98 1.21 -10.05
CA GLY A 82 1.31 2.41 -10.78
C GLY A 82 0.44 3.63 -10.44
N PRO A 83 0.79 4.81 -11.03
CA PRO A 83 0.21 6.11 -10.66
C PRO A 83 -1.25 6.29 -11.09
N CYS A 84 -1.75 5.45 -12.00
CA CYS A 84 -3.11 5.50 -12.51
C CYS A 84 -4.09 4.58 -11.76
N PHE A 85 -3.62 3.89 -10.71
CA PHE A 85 -4.48 3.05 -9.88
C PHE A 85 -5.25 3.91 -8.85
N ASP A 86 -6.55 3.70 -8.74
CA ASP A 86 -7.42 4.53 -7.91
C ASP A 86 -7.49 4.02 -6.45
N TRP A 87 -6.39 4.20 -5.71
CA TRP A 87 -6.32 3.91 -4.27
C TRP A 87 -7.38 4.65 -3.45
N ARG A 88 -7.68 5.91 -3.84
CA ARG A 88 -8.66 6.73 -3.12
C ARG A 88 -10.08 6.17 -3.25
N ARG A 89 -10.41 5.55 -4.37
CA ARG A 89 -11.68 4.85 -4.57
C ARG A 89 -11.80 3.67 -3.60
N LEU A 90 -10.76 2.84 -3.48
CA LEU A 90 -10.74 1.73 -2.52
C LEU A 90 -10.86 2.22 -1.08
N ALA A 91 -10.18 3.33 -0.73
CA ALA A 91 -10.28 3.90 0.61
C ALA A 91 -11.70 4.42 0.93
N ARG A 92 -12.40 5.02 -0.04
CA ARG A 92 -13.80 5.43 0.11
C ARG A 92 -14.76 4.25 0.33
N ALA A 93 -14.43 3.10 -0.23
CA ALA A 93 -15.17 1.86 -0.02
C ALA A 93 -14.76 1.11 1.27
N GLY A 94 -13.81 1.63 2.08
CA GLY A 94 -13.30 0.95 3.26
C GLY A 94 -12.34 -0.20 2.98
N LEU A 95 -11.88 -0.34 1.74
CA LEU A 95 -11.02 -1.45 1.27
C LEU A 95 -9.53 -1.08 1.24
N SER A 96 -9.19 0.15 1.56
CA SER A 96 -7.83 0.67 1.69
C SER A 96 -7.85 1.90 2.58
N VAL A 97 -6.74 2.60 2.72
CA VAL A 97 -6.63 3.82 3.53
C VAL A 97 -6.20 5.01 2.70
N TRP A 98 -6.59 6.21 3.16
CA TRP A 98 -6.20 7.47 2.55
C TRP A 98 -5.91 8.51 3.64
N PRO A 99 -4.77 9.25 3.54
CA PRO A 99 -4.42 10.27 4.53
C PRO A 99 -5.24 11.53 4.35
N GLU A 100 -5.53 12.19 5.47
CA GLU A 100 -6.08 13.53 5.47
C GLU A 100 -4.97 14.57 5.20
N PRO A 101 -5.25 15.58 4.36
CA PRO A 101 -4.29 16.64 4.08
C PRO A 101 -4.10 17.53 5.32
N ARG A 102 -2.86 17.60 5.80
CA ARG A 102 -2.44 18.49 6.91
C ARG A 102 -0.96 18.85 6.74
N GLU A 103 -0.52 19.93 7.33
CA GLU A 103 0.91 20.22 7.43
C GLU A 103 1.57 19.41 8.54
N GLY A 104 2.79 18.97 8.30
CA GLY A 104 3.60 18.19 9.23
C GLY A 104 5.08 18.56 9.19
N ASP A 105 5.87 17.82 9.94
CA ASP A 105 7.32 17.98 10.02
C ASP A 105 8.01 17.07 9.00
N PRO A 106 8.72 17.64 7.99
CA PRO A 106 9.51 16.86 7.03
C PRO A 106 10.54 15.94 7.68
N GLY A 107 11.08 16.30 8.84
CA GLY A 107 12.01 15.45 9.60
C GLY A 107 11.39 14.16 10.13
N ARG A 108 10.06 14.10 10.24
CA ARG A 108 9.32 12.93 10.70
C ARG A 108 8.78 12.04 9.59
N PHE A 109 8.98 12.41 8.33
CA PHE A 109 8.41 11.70 7.18
C PHE A 109 8.79 10.22 7.16
N GLY A 110 10.09 9.90 7.25
CA GLY A 110 10.57 8.52 7.21
C GLY A 110 10.06 7.67 8.39
N THR A 111 10.11 8.20 9.61
CA THR A 111 9.61 7.49 10.81
C THR A 111 8.10 7.29 10.78
N SER A 112 7.36 8.24 10.23
CA SER A 112 5.91 8.12 10.03
C SER A 112 5.57 7.05 9.01
N LEU A 113 6.28 7.00 7.87
CA LEU A 113 6.08 5.94 6.88
C LEU A 113 6.46 4.56 7.41
N ALA A 114 7.52 4.45 8.22
CA ALA A 114 7.87 3.20 8.89
C ALA A 114 6.75 2.73 9.85
N ALA A 115 6.17 3.62 10.62
CA ALA A 115 5.04 3.31 11.48
C ALA A 115 3.77 2.90 10.69
N PHE A 116 3.59 3.41 9.48
CA PHE A 116 2.53 2.98 8.56
C PHE A 116 2.83 1.62 7.92
N GLY A 117 4.10 1.23 7.75
CA GLY A 117 4.46 -0.10 7.26
C GLY A 117 5.62 -0.16 6.26
N PHE A 118 6.09 0.96 5.71
CA PHE A 118 7.23 0.98 4.80
C PHE A 118 8.51 0.52 5.49
N ASP A 119 9.42 -0.07 4.71
CA ASP A 119 10.73 -0.48 5.20
C ASP A 119 11.57 0.74 5.64
N PRO A 120 11.95 0.85 6.93
CA PRO A 120 12.77 1.96 7.44
C PRO A 120 14.19 1.99 6.88
N ALA A 121 14.68 0.92 6.26
CA ALA A 121 15.99 0.85 5.64
C ALA A 121 16.06 1.52 4.24
N LEU A 122 14.91 1.85 3.67
CA LEU A 122 14.84 2.52 2.36
C LEU A 122 15.38 3.95 2.43
N SER A 123 16.02 4.40 1.34
CA SER A 123 16.44 5.79 1.23
C SER A 123 15.24 6.74 1.22
N HIS A 124 15.46 7.97 1.65
CA HIS A 124 14.44 9.01 1.66
C HIS A 124 13.77 9.21 0.28
N ASP A 125 14.55 9.18 -0.79
CA ASP A 125 14.03 9.35 -2.15
C ASP A 125 13.16 8.18 -2.59
N LEU A 126 13.51 6.95 -2.20
CA LEU A 126 12.67 5.78 -2.46
C LEU A 126 11.35 5.84 -1.70
N LEU A 127 11.40 6.22 -0.42
CA LEU A 127 10.20 6.41 0.40
C LEU A 127 9.28 7.49 -0.17
N LEU A 128 9.85 8.64 -0.57
CA LEU A 128 9.08 9.73 -1.17
C LEU A 128 8.45 9.32 -2.50
N ARG A 129 9.20 8.59 -3.34
CA ARG A 129 8.67 8.06 -4.61
C ARG A 129 7.54 7.07 -4.38
N ALA A 130 7.69 6.11 -3.47
CA ALA A 130 6.66 5.13 -3.15
C ALA A 130 5.41 5.78 -2.56
N PHE A 131 5.57 6.70 -1.61
CA PHE A 131 4.47 7.48 -1.04
C PHE A 131 3.70 8.25 -2.13
N ARG A 132 4.42 8.94 -3.02
CA ARG A 132 3.80 9.70 -4.12
C ARG A 132 3.05 8.80 -5.08
N LEU A 133 3.62 7.66 -5.44
CA LEU A 133 3.00 6.72 -6.37
C LEU A 133 1.60 6.30 -5.91
N ARG A 134 1.40 6.16 -4.61
CA ARG A 134 0.12 5.79 -4.01
C ARG A 134 -0.79 6.98 -3.70
N PHE A 135 -0.26 8.02 -3.05
CA PHE A 135 -1.08 9.08 -2.44
C PHE A 135 -1.02 10.41 -3.19
N ARG A 136 0.04 10.67 -3.95
CA ARG A 136 0.23 11.93 -4.69
C ARG A 136 0.94 11.74 -6.04
N PRO A 137 0.39 10.94 -6.96
CA PRO A 137 1.10 10.48 -8.17
C PRO A 137 1.50 11.61 -9.15
N ARG A 138 1.02 12.84 -8.93
CA ARG A 138 1.37 14.02 -9.75
C ARG A 138 2.31 14.99 -9.03
N ALA A 139 2.73 14.69 -7.80
CA ALA A 139 3.62 15.57 -7.05
C ALA A 139 5.06 15.40 -7.51
N GLU A 140 5.78 16.52 -7.64
CA GLU A 140 7.17 16.59 -8.07
C GLU A 140 7.99 17.46 -7.09
N GLY A 141 9.31 17.50 -7.28
CA GLY A 141 10.23 18.29 -6.47
C GLY A 141 10.51 17.70 -5.09
N PRO A 142 11.07 18.50 -4.15
CA PRO A 142 11.41 18.04 -2.81
C PRO A 142 10.17 17.68 -1.98
N LEU A 143 10.39 16.98 -0.86
CA LEU A 143 9.36 16.69 0.13
C LEU A 143 8.73 17.99 0.66
N THR A 144 7.41 18.03 0.70
CA THR A 144 6.63 19.17 1.18
C THR A 144 6.10 18.93 2.60
N ARG A 145 5.78 20.00 3.34
CA ARG A 145 5.13 19.92 4.65
C ARG A 145 3.78 19.20 4.59
N LEU A 146 3.04 19.37 3.48
CA LEU A 146 1.78 18.65 3.24
C LEU A 146 2.00 17.13 3.16
N GLU A 147 3.01 16.68 2.43
CA GLU A 147 3.32 15.25 2.31
C GLU A 147 3.79 14.67 3.65
N ALA A 148 4.59 15.42 4.41
CA ALA A 148 4.99 15.04 5.76
C ALA A 148 3.78 14.90 6.69
N GLY A 149 2.86 15.84 6.67
CA GLY A 149 1.64 15.78 7.46
C GLY A 149 0.69 14.64 7.06
N MET A 150 0.61 14.33 5.77
CA MET A 150 -0.13 13.15 5.29
C MET A 150 0.52 11.84 5.79
N ALA A 151 1.85 11.74 5.82
CA ALA A 151 2.55 10.59 6.38
C ALA A 151 2.32 10.45 7.90
N GLU A 152 2.34 11.56 8.63
CA GLU A 152 2.03 11.59 10.06
C GLU A 152 0.58 11.15 10.34
N ASP A 153 -0.37 11.54 9.48
CA ASP A 153 -1.76 11.11 9.59
C ASP A 153 -1.92 9.60 9.37
N LEU A 154 -1.21 9.04 8.37
CA LEU A 154 -1.17 7.58 8.15
C LEU A 154 -0.62 6.85 9.37
N ALA A 155 0.51 7.30 9.93
CA ALA A 155 1.12 6.72 11.12
C ALA A 155 0.18 6.75 12.34
N LEU A 156 -0.57 7.83 12.49
CA LEU A 156 -1.48 8.00 13.63
C LEU A 156 -2.74 7.13 13.51
N ARG A 157 -3.37 7.14 12.34
CA ARG A 157 -4.67 6.47 12.15
C ARG A 157 -4.55 5.01 11.75
N PHE A 158 -3.50 4.65 11.03
CA PHE A 158 -3.33 3.35 10.38
C PHE A 158 -1.96 2.70 10.63
N PRO A 159 -1.44 2.69 11.85
CA PRO A 159 -0.18 2.00 12.12
C PRO A 159 -0.35 0.51 11.89
N VAL A 160 0.64 -0.10 11.21
CA VAL A 160 0.59 -1.54 10.85
C VAL A 160 0.73 -2.42 12.08
N ASP A 161 1.47 -1.97 13.10
CA ASP A 161 1.86 -2.78 14.27
C ASP A 161 1.13 -2.39 15.56
N ARG A 162 -0.18 -2.13 15.49
CA ARG A 162 -0.92 -1.86 16.73
C ARG A 162 -0.89 -3.01 17.75
N ASN A 163 -0.60 -4.24 17.33
CA ASN A 163 -0.37 -5.38 18.23
C ASN A 163 0.42 -6.45 17.48
N ALA A 164 1.74 -6.39 17.52
CA ALA A 164 2.60 -7.50 17.14
C ALA A 164 2.66 -8.61 18.22
N THR A 165 1.66 -8.70 19.08
CA THR A 165 1.49 -9.76 20.07
C THR A 165 0.32 -10.64 19.64
N GLY A 166 0.60 -11.68 18.85
CA GLY A 166 -0.35 -12.73 18.60
C GLY A 166 -0.40 -13.18 17.14
N PHE A 167 0.52 -14.01 16.78
CA PHE A 167 0.34 -15.09 15.81
C PHE A 167 0.76 -16.39 16.47
#